data_37217f8bf2f04720b207e98b310b5a6a
#
_entry.id   37217f8bf2f04720b207e98b310b5a6a
#
_cell.length_a   1.000
_cell.length_b   1.000
_cell.length_c   1.000
_cell.angle_alpha   90.00
_cell.angle_beta   90.00
_cell.angle_gamma   90.00
#
_symmetry.space_group_name_H-M   'P 1'
#
loop_
_entity.id
_entity.type
_entity.pdbx_description
1 polymer ?
#
loop_
_entity_poly.entity_id
_entity_poly.type
_entity_poly.pdbx_seq_one_letter_code
_entity_poly.pdbx_strand_id
1 'polypeptide(L)'
;MLDVLQGVGGGSKIDERRRIMSKVLVLYYSSYGHIEAMATAIAEGAREAGAQVDIKRVPELVPDEVARSSHFKVDQAAPFAKIDDLAAYDAIIVGAGTRFGRLSSQMANFLDQAGGLWMRGALHGKVGGAFTSTATQHGGQETTLFSIITNLLHFGMVIVGLDYGHAGQMTLEEITGGSPYGATTIAGGDGSRQPTANELQGARYQGRKVAEVANKLHG
;
A
#
# COMPACT_ATOMS: atom_id res chain seq x y z
N MET A 1 16.74 -21.52 66.77
CA MET A 1 15.35 -21.63 66.40
C MET A 1 15.16 -20.74 65.22
N LEU A 2 15.53 -21.18 64.04
CA LEU A 2 14.84 -22.02 63.04
C LEU A 2 13.39 -21.59 62.88
N ASP A 3 13.08 -20.97 61.77
CA ASP A 3 12.38 -21.47 60.63
C ASP A 3 11.63 -20.38 59.92
N VAL A 4 11.77 -20.41 58.70
CA VAL A 4 10.99 -20.63 57.50
C VAL A 4 10.69 -19.32 56.78
N LEU A 5 11.52 -19.01 55.79
CA LEU A 5 11.10 -18.25 54.62
C LEU A 5 10.97 -19.23 53.44
N GLN A 6 9.79 -19.81 53.29
CA GLN A 6 9.41 -20.48 52.06
C GLN A 6 8.94 -19.45 51.03
N GLY A 7 9.50 -19.61 49.84
CA GLY A 7 9.32 -18.76 48.72
C GLY A 7 7.89 -18.66 48.18
N VAL A 8 7.60 -17.51 47.71
CA VAL A 8 6.51 -17.28 46.76
C VAL A 8 7.15 -16.99 45.40
N GLY A 9 7.44 -18.04 44.69
CA GLY A 9 7.69 -18.00 43.26
C GLY A 9 6.42 -17.65 42.51
N GLY A 10 6.09 -16.36 42.46
CA GLY A 10 5.09 -15.81 41.56
C GLY A 10 5.71 -15.60 40.20
N GLY A 11 5.87 -16.67 39.41
CA GLY A 11 6.14 -16.53 37.98
C GLY A 11 5.02 -15.72 37.35
N SER A 12 5.30 -14.46 37.03
CA SER A 12 4.47 -13.65 36.16
C SER A 12 4.29 -14.44 34.85
N LYS A 13 3.14 -15.09 34.70
CA LYS A 13 2.66 -15.50 33.39
C LYS A 13 2.53 -14.20 32.60
N ILE A 14 3.51 -13.91 31.78
CA ILE A 14 3.39 -12.95 30.69
C ILE A 14 2.20 -13.47 29.91
N ASP A 15 1.08 -12.76 30.02
CA ASP A 15 -0.09 -12.96 29.19
C ASP A 15 0.39 -12.79 27.75
N GLU A 16 0.67 -13.89 27.08
CA GLU A 16 0.82 -13.93 25.62
C GLU A 16 -0.54 -13.55 25.04
N ARG A 17 -0.85 -12.24 25.09
CA ARG A 17 -1.96 -11.70 24.32
C ARG A 17 -1.76 -12.18 22.91
N ARG A 18 -2.65 -13.03 22.49
CA ARG A 18 -2.74 -13.54 21.13
C ARG A 18 -2.63 -12.35 20.20
N ARG A 19 -1.44 -12.12 19.65
CA ARG A 19 -1.15 -10.97 18.81
C ARG A 19 -2.07 -11.07 17.60
N ILE A 20 -3.14 -10.28 17.61
CA ILE A 20 -4.05 -10.21 16.49
C ILE A 20 -3.25 -9.62 15.34
N MET A 21 -3.04 -10.40 14.28
CA MET A 21 -2.35 -9.94 13.08
C MET A 21 -3.27 -8.99 12.33
N SER A 22 -2.79 -7.78 12.04
CA SER A 22 -3.55 -6.84 11.24
C SER A 22 -3.82 -7.37 9.83
N LYS A 23 -4.95 -6.98 9.26
CA LYS A 23 -5.33 -7.27 7.88
C LYS A 23 -4.98 -6.08 6.99
N VAL A 24 -4.17 -6.31 5.99
CA VAL A 24 -3.71 -5.28 5.04
C VAL A 24 -4.26 -5.56 3.64
N LEU A 25 -4.87 -4.58 3.03
CA LEU A 25 -5.24 -4.60 1.62
C LEU A 25 -4.21 -3.80 0.81
N VAL A 26 -3.64 -4.40 -0.22
CA VAL A 26 -2.94 -3.69 -1.28
C VAL A 26 -3.90 -3.57 -2.46
N LEU A 27 -4.45 -2.38 -2.64
CA LEU A 27 -5.43 -2.05 -3.68
C LEU A 27 -4.75 -1.33 -4.81
N TYR A 28 -4.88 -1.82 -6.04
CA TYR A 28 -4.18 -1.18 -7.14
C TYR A 28 -4.97 -1.14 -8.46
N TYR A 29 -4.55 -0.22 -9.34
CA TYR A 29 -4.84 -0.23 -10.77
C TYR A 29 -3.54 -0.18 -11.56
N SER A 30 -3.40 -1.05 -12.56
CA SER A 30 -2.21 -1.11 -13.41
C SER A 30 -2.58 -1.35 -14.87
N SER A 31 -2.22 -0.42 -15.76
CA SER A 31 -2.41 -0.61 -17.22
C SER A 31 -1.33 -1.52 -17.82
N TYR A 32 -0.08 -1.43 -17.36
CA TYR A 32 1.08 -2.04 -18.02
C TYR A 32 1.92 -2.97 -17.11
N GLY A 33 1.48 -3.21 -15.86
CA GLY A 33 2.13 -4.13 -14.94
C GLY A 33 3.06 -3.50 -13.91
N HIS A 34 3.53 -2.26 -14.07
CA HIS A 34 4.46 -1.62 -13.13
C HIS A 34 3.87 -1.48 -11.72
N ILE A 35 2.64 -1.01 -11.62
CA ILE A 35 1.93 -0.90 -10.33
C ILE A 35 1.64 -2.28 -9.74
N GLU A 36 1.33 -3.29 -10.56
CA GLU A 36 1.16 -4.68 -10.11
C GLU A 36 2.45 -5.22 -9.48
N ALA A 37 3.62 -4.98 -10.10
CA ALA A 37 4.91 -5.39 -9.54
C ALA A 37 5.20 -4.70 -8.20
N MET A 38 4.95 -3.40 -8.10
CA MET A 38 5.08 -2.64 -6.86
C MET A 38 4.12 -3.14 -5.78
N ALA A 39 2.86 -3.45 -6.14
CA ALA A 39 1.86 -4.00 -5.22
C ALA A 39 2.31 -5.35 -4.64
N THR A 40 2.93 -6.20 -5.44
CA THR A 40 3.48 -7.47 -5.00
C THR A 40 4.59 -7.26 -3.96
N ALA A 41 5.53 -6.36 -4.23
CA ALA A 41 6.63 -6.06 -3.30
C ALA A 41 6.11 -5.45 -1.98
N ILE A 42 5.12 -4.55 -2.03
CA ILE A 42 4.46 -4.00 -0.85
C ILE A 42 3.82 -5.11 -0.02
N ALA A 43 3.09 -6.02 -0.67
CA ALA A 43 2.44 -7.14 0.01
C ALA A 43 3.43 -8.09 0.67
N GLU A 44 4.57 -8.36 0.04
CA GLU A 44 5.66 -9.14 0.64
C GLU A 44 6.17 -8.48 1.92
N GLY A 45 6.49 -7.18 1.89
CA GLY A 45 6.96 -6.45 3.07
C GLY A 45 5.95 -6.43 4.21
N ALA A 46 4.65 -6.29 3.89
CA ALA A 46 3.60 -6.35 4.91
C ALA A 46 3.47 -7.76 5.54
N ARG A 47 3.62 -8.83 4.75
CA ARG A 47 3.66 -10.22 5.26
C ARG A 47 4.88 -10.47 6.15
N GLU A 48 6.06 -9.93 5.79
CA GLU A 48 7.28 -10.00 6.61
C GLU A 48 7.06 -9.38 8.01
N ALA A 49 6.21 -8.35 8.12
CA ALA A 49 5.80 -7.75 9.40
C ALA A 49 4.71 -8.54 10.14
N GLY A 50 4.31 -9.71 9.63
CA GLY A 50 3.34 -10.58 10.24
C GLY A 50 1.87 -10.22 9.97
N ALA A 51 1.57 -9.36 8.99
CA ALA A 51 0.20 -9.05 8.60
C ALA A 51 -0.41 -10.13 7.71
N GLN A 52 -1.73 -10.30 7.79
CA GLN A 52 -2.51 -11.01 6.78
C GLN A 52 -2.75 -10.05 5.60
N VAL A 53 -2.33 -10.43 4.38
CA VAL A 53 -2.32 -9.49 3.24
C VAL A 53 -3.08 -10.05 2.06
N ASP A 54 -4.04 -9.28 1.58
CA ASP A 54 -4.71 -9.47 0.30
C ASP A 54 -4.25 -8.42 -0.72
N ILE A 55 -4.09 -8.84 -1.96
CA ILE A 55 -3.86 -7.96 -3.10
C ILE A 55 -5.11 -7.98 -3.95
N LYS A 56 -5.70 -6.82 -4.22
CA LYS A 56 -6.87 -6.67 -5.10
C LYS A 56 -6.67 -5.53 -6.08
N ARG A 57 -7.30 -5.65 -7.25
CA ARG A 57 -7.25 -4.62 -8.29
C ARG A 57 -8.61 -4.00 -8.54
N VAL A 58 -8.63 -2.78 -9.03
CA VAL A 58 -9.86 -2.15 -9.53
C VAL A 58 -10.05 -2.47 -11.00
N PRO A 59 -11.29 -2.55 -11.49
CA PRO A 59 -11.56 -2.88 -12.88
C PRO A 59 -11.14 -1.77 -13.85
N GLU A 60 -10.90 -2.16 -15.10
CA GLU A 60 -10.75 -1.23 -16.22
C GLU A 60 -12.11 -0.60 -16.58
N LEU A 61 -12.08 0.62 -17.09
CA LEU A 61 -13.28 1.38 -17.50
C LEU A 61 -13.48 1.43 -19.00
N VAL A 62 -12.42 1.16 -19.80
CA VAL A 62 -12.56 1.09 -21.24
C VAL A 62 -12.97 -0.33 -21.67
N PRO A 63 -13.62 -0.49 -22.82
CA PRO A 63 -13.95 -1.81 -23.37
C PRO A 63 -12.69 -2.68 -23.57
N ASP A 64 -12.81 -3.99 -23.41
CA ASP A 64 -11.69 -4.94 -23.52
C ASP A 64 -10.93 -4.81 -24.84
N GLU A 65 -11.64 -4.57 -25.95
CA GLU A 65 -11.02 -4.35 -27.27
C GLU A 65 -10.08 -3.14 -27.25
N VAL A 66 -10.51 -2.04 -26.63
CA VAL A 66 -9.70 -0.81 -26.49
C VAL A 66 -8.51 -1.05 -25.58
N ALA A 67 -8.70 -1.74 -24.46
CA ALA A 67 -7.62 -2.07 -23.55
C ALA A 67 -6.54 -2.93 -24.24
N ARG A 68 -6.95 -3.97 -24.99
CA ARG A 68 -6.04 -4.86 -25.71
C ARG A 68 -5.32 -4.16 -26.87
N SER A 69 -6.02 -3.34 -27.65
CA SER A 69 -5.39 -2.57 -28.74
C SER A 69 -4.42 -1.51 -28.23
N SER A 70 -4.62 -1.04 -27.01
CA SER A 70 -3.71 -0.12 -26.29
C SER A 70 -2.62 -0.86 -25.52
N HIS A 71 -2.46 -2.16 -25.70
CA HIS A 71 -1.48 -3.03 -25.06
C HIS A 71 -1.58 -3.05 -23.52
N PHE A 72 -2.77 -2.86 -22.95
CA PHE A 72 -2.96 -3.00 -21.52
C PHE A 72 -2.78 -4.45 -21.08
N LYS A 73 -2.11 -4.65 -19.95
CA LYS A 73 -2.00 -5.96 -19.30
C LYS A 73 -3.33 -6.27 -18.59
N VAL A 74 -4.27 -6.86 -19.33
CA VAL A 74 -5.60 -7.20 -18.79
C VAL A 74 -5.59 -8.47 -17.93
N ASP A 75 -4.68 -9.40 -18.21
CA ASP A 75 -4.54 -10.68 -17.51
C ASP A 75 -3.60 -10.52 -16.30
N GLN A 76 -4.18 -10.08 -15.18
CA GLN A 76 -3.49 -9.90 -13.89
C GLN A 76 -4.12 -10.82 -12.86
N ALA A 77 -3.27 -11.46 -12.01
CA ALA A 77 -3.70 -12.52 -11.09
C ALA A 77 -4.62 -12.04 -9.95
N ALA A 78 -4.48 -10.77 -9.52
CA ALA A 78 -5.25 -10.24 -8.40
C ALA A 78 -6.75 -10.17 -8.72
N PRO A 79 -7.63 -10.61 -7.82
CA PRO A 79 -9.07 -10.48 -7.98
C PRO A 79 -9.51 -9.01 -7.94
N PHE A 80 -10.68 -8.73 -8.51
CA PHE A 80 -11.27 -7.40 -8.40
C PHE A 80 -11.74 -7.09 -6.98
N ALA A 81 -11.47 -5.87 -6.54
CA ALA A 81 -11.97 -5.35 -5.27
C ALA A 81 -13.46 -4.98 -5.39
N LYS A 82 -14.17 -5.12 -4.28
CA LYS A 82 -15.51 -4.58 -4.06
C LYS A 82 -15.39 -3.42 -3.07
N ILE A 83 -16.30 -2.45 -3.15
CA ILE A 83 -16.27 -1.29 -2.24
C ILE A 83 -16.35 -1.71 -0.77
N ASP A 84 -17.23 -2.65 -0.44
CA ASP A 84 -17.38 -3.12 0.93
C ASP A 84 -16.15 -3.86 1.48
N ASP A 85 -15.27 -4.37 0.61
CA ASP A 85 -14.01 -4.99 1.05
C ASP A 85 -13.18 -4.03 1.90
N LEU A 86 -13.19 -2.72 1.56
CA LEU A 86 -12.37 -1.71 2.25
C LEU A 86 -12.60 -1.68 3.77
N ALA A 87 -13.84 -1.94 4.21
CA ALA A 87 -14.19 -1.94 5.63
C ALA A 87 -13.57 -3.13 6.41
N ALA A 88 -13.19 -4.21 5.72
CA ALA A 88 -12.72 -5.45 6.34
C ALA A 88 -11.22 -5.46 6.73
N TYR A 89 -10.47 -4.42 6.37
CA TYR A 89 -9.03 -4.33 6.59
C TYR A 89 -8.68 -3.26 7.62
N ASP A 90 -7.57 -3.44 8.32
CA ASP A 90 -7.00 -2.48 9.29
C ASP A 90 -6.10 -1.46 8.60
N ALA A 91 -5.55 -1.84 7.45
CA ALA A 91 -4.76 -0.96 6.61
C ALA A 91 -5.06 -1.15 5.12
N ILE A 92 -4.97 -0.05 4.35
CA ILE A 92 -5.17 -0.06 2.89
C ILE A 92 -4.04 0.74 2.24
N ILE A 93 -3.29 0.09 1.34
CA ILE A 93 -2.23 0.74 0.57
C ILE A 93 -2.71 0.82 -0.88
N VAL A 94 -2.89 2.06 -1.38
CA VAL A 94 -3.51 2.33 -2.67
C VAL A 94 -2.46 2.70 -3.70
N GLY A 95 -2.48 2.02 -4.86
CA GLY A 95 -1.57 2.27 -5.96
C GLY A 95 -2.24 2.51 -7.30
N ALA A 96 -1.81 3.54 -8.01
CA ALA A 96 -2.23 3.82 -9.37
C ALA A 96 -1.12 4.54 -10.14
N GLY A 97 -0.98 4.25 -11.42
CA GLY A 97 -0.11 5.03 -12.30
C GLY A 97 -0.61 6.46 -12.46
N THR A 98 0.32 7.39 -12.66
CA THR A 98 -0.04 8.79 -12.87
C THR A 98 -0.88 8.97 -14.14
N ARG A 99 -1.85 9.84 -14.05
CA ARG A 99 -2.53 10.44 -15.20
C ARG A 99 -2.53 11.96 -15.02
N PHE A 100 -1.58 12.61 -15.71
CA PHE A 100 -1.42 14.08 -15.65
C PHE A 100 -1.23 14.59 -14.21
N GLY A 101 -0.39 13.93 -13.40
CA GLY A 101 -0.05 14.34 -12.04
C GLY A 101 -1.10 13.95 -10.96
N ARG A 102 -2.06 13.08 -11.28
CA ARG A 102 -3.06 12.57 -10.34
C ARG A 102 -3.29 11.06 -10.52
N LEU A 103 -4.02 10.44 -9.59
CA LEU A 103 -4.44 9.05 -9.70
C LEU A 103 -5.28 8.81 -10.97
N SER A 104 -5.23 7.59 -11.50
CA SER A 104 -6.00 7.20 -12.69
C SER A 104 -7.51 7.29 -12.46
N SER A 105 -8.25 7.52 -13.56
CA SER A 105 -9.72 7.58 -13.52
C SER A 105 -10.35 6.27 -13.00
N GLN A 106 -9.76 5.13 -13.26
CA GLN A 106 -10.20 3.83 -12.77
C GLN A 106 -10.18 3.79 -11.24
N MET A 107 -9.08 4.21 -10.62
CA MET A 107 -8.96 4.26 -9.16
C MET A 107 -9.86 5.34 -8.57
N ALA A 108 -9.94 6.53 -9.20
CA ALA A 108 -10.83 7.59 -8.77
C ALA A 108 -12.29 7.13 -8.77
N ASN A 109 -12.75 6.55 -9.88
CA ASN A 109 -14.11 6.02 -10.00
C ASN A 109 -14.42 4.93 -8.96
N PHE A 110 -13.45 4.10 -8.60
CA PHE A 110 -13.63 3.12 -7.54
C PHE A 110 -13.80 3.80 -6.18
N LEU A 111 -12.92 4.75 -5.82
CA LEU A 111 -12.98 5.46 -4.55
C LEU A 111 -14.23 6.34 -4.42
N ASP A 112 -14.71 6.95 -5.51
CA ASP A 112 -15.95 7.76 -5.53
C ASP A 112 -17.17 6.94 -5.11
N GLN A 113 -17.19 5.64 -5.35
CA GLN A 113 -18.27 4.75 -4.93
C GLN A 113 -18.28 4.47 -3.42
N ALA A 114 -17.22 4.84 -2.68
CA ALA A 114 -17.10 4.57 -1.24
C ALA A 114 -17.85 5.59 -0.35
N GLY A 115 -18.73 6.44 -0.92
CA GLY A 115 -19.49 7.43 -0.16
C GLY A 115 -20.30 6.85 1.01
N GLY A 116 -20.86 5.63 0.86
CA GLY A 116 -21.56 4.93 1.94
C GLY A 116 -20.62 4.50 3.08
N LEU A 117 -19.37 4.13 2.78
CA LEU A 117 -18.35 3.83 3.81
C LEU A 117 -17.92 5.10 4.54
N TRP A 118 -17.72 6.18 3.81
CA TRP A 118 -17.39 7.49 4.38
C TRP A 118 -18.48 7.98 5.33
N MET A 119 -19.75 7.93 4.92
CA MET A 119 -20.88 8.40 5.71
C MET A 119 -20.97 7.72 7.09
N ARG A 120 -20.66 6.43 7.20
CA ARG A 120 -20.68 5.68 8.47
C ARG A 120 -19.33 5.62 9.18
N GLY A 121 -18.32 6.36 8.70
CA GLY A 121 -16.98 6.39 9.31
C GLY A 121 -16.23 5.04 9.26
N ALA A 122 -16.54 4.17 8.30
CA ALA A 122 -16.05 2.79 8.26
C ALA A 122 -14.53 2.66 8.11
N LEU A 123 -13.85 3.73 7.67
CA LEU A 123 -12.40 3.76 7.46
C LEU A 123 -11.67 4.66 8.47
N HIS A 124 -12.38 5.28 9.43
CA HIS A 124 -11.76 6.13 10.43
C HIS A 124 -10.73 5.37 11.27
N GLY A 125 -9.54 5.96 11.41
CA GLY A 125 -8.44 5.41 12.20
C GLY A 125 -7.68 4.25 11.56
N LYS A 126 -8.15 3.71 10.42
CA LYS A 126 -7.39 2.71 9.65
C LYS A 126 -6.13 3.33 9.06
N VAL A 127 -5.11 2.49 8.81
CA VAL A 127 -3.85 2.95 8.26
C VAL A 127 -3.92 3.03 6.74
N GLY A 128 -3.48 4.14 6.16
CA GLY A 128 -3.43 4.40 4.73
C GLY A 128 -2.01 4.58 4.21
N GLY A 129 -1.73 4.09 3.01
CA GLY A 129 -0.49 4.35 2.28
C GLY A 129 -0.77 4.55 0.79
N ALA A 130 0.16 5.19 0.09
CA ALA A 130 0.05 5.43 -1.35
C ALA A 130 1.31 5.01 -2.09
N PHE A 131 1.18 4.54 -3.34
CA PHE A 131 2.30 4.27 -4.23
C PHE A 131 1.91 4.57 -5.68
N THR A 132 2.91 4.86 -6.54
CA THR A 132 2.63 5.25 -7.92
C THR A 132 3.72 4.85 -8.91
N SER A 133 3.46 5.07 -10.18
CA SER A 133 4.39 4.95 -11.30
C SER A 133 4.23 6.13 -12.24
N THR A 134 5.35 6.63 -12.77
CA THR A 134 5.38 7.69 -13.79
C THR A 134 6.23 7.25 -14.97
N ALA A 135 6.01 7.82 -16.14
CA ALA A 135 6.87 7.56 -17.30
C ALA A 135 8.25 8.21 -17.14
N THR A 136 8.34 9.34 -16.45
CA THR A 136 9.57 10.13 -16.32
C THR A 136 9.89 10.43 -14.87
N GLN A 137 11.15 10.78 -14.60
CA GLN A 137 11.65 11.06 -13.25
C GLN A 137 10.91 12.22 -12.57
N HIS A 138 10.52 13.24 -13.32
CA HIS A 138 9.78 14.41 -12.84
C HIS A 138 8.33 14.45 -13.34
N GLY A 139 7.76 13.28 -13.63
CA GLY A 139 6.43 13.12 -14.23
C GLY A 139 5.24 13.21 -13.26
N GLY A 140 5.43 13.78 -12.07
CA GLY A 140 4.36 13.98 -11.09
C GLY A 140 4.18 12.83 -10.11
N GLN A 141 5.26 12.22 -9.62
CA GLN A 141 5.22 11.18 -8.60
C GLN A 141 4.55 11.70 -7.33
N GLU A 142 5.05 12.81 -6.77
CA GLU A 142 4.56 13.39 -5.53
C GLU A 142 3.11 13.87 -5.66
N THR A 143 2.77 14.55 -6.75
CA THR A 143 1.41 15.06 -6.96
C THR A 143 0.40 13.92 -7.09
N THR A 144 0.78 12.82 -7.74
CA THR A 144 -0.05 11.61 -7.83
C THR A 144 -0.23 10.97 -6.44
N LEU A 145 0.85 10.83 -5.66
CA LEU A 145 0.77 10.35 -4.29
C LEU A 145 -0.14 11.24 -3.44
N PHE A 146 0.00 12.56 -3.51
CA PHE A 146 -0.87 13.48 -2.78
C PHE A 146 -2.33 13.38 -3.22
N SER A 147 -2.62 13.15 -4.50
CA SER A 147 -3.99 12.93 -4.94
C SER A 147 -4.63 11.69 -4.30
N ILE A 148 -3.86 10.61 -4.10
CA ILE A 148 -4.30 9.41 -3.38
C ILE A 148 -4.43 9.71 -1.89
N ILE A 149 -3.39 10.28 -1.27
CA ILE A 149 -3.33 10.60 0.16
C ILE A 149 -4.49 11.50 0.57
N THR A 150 -4.83 12.49 -0.25
CA THR A 150 -5.97 13.38 0.02
C THR A 150 -7.28 12.59 0.14
N ASN A 151 -7.54 11.62 -0.74
CA ASN A 151 -8.70 10.73 -0.62
C ASN A 151 -8.67 9.94 0.70
N LEU A 152 -7.53 9.35 1.06
CA LEU A 152 -7.40 8.56 2.29
C LEU A 152 -7.60 9.42 3.55
N LEU A 153 -7.12 10.68 3.55
CA LEU A 153 -7.35 11.64 4.63
C LEU A 153 -8.84 12.01 4.76
N HIS A 154 -9.55 12.18 3.64
CA HIS A 154 -11.00 12.41 3.66
C HIS A 154 -11.79 11.22 4.22
N PHE A 155 -11.27 10.01 4.09
CA PHE A 155 -11.81 8.82 4.75
C PHE A 155 -11.44 8.72 6.24
N GLY A 156 -10.65 9.66 6.79
CA GLY A 156 -10.24 9.67 8.21
C GLY A 156 -9.12 8.69 8.53
N MET A 157 -8.32 8.30 7.54
CA MET A 157 -7.23 7.33 7.71
C MET A 157 -5.95 7.99 8.23
N VAL A 158 -5.12 7.21 8.92
CA VAL A 158 -3.78 7.58 9.39
C VAL A 158 -2.76 7.27 8.30
N ILE A 159 -2.08 8.26 7.76
CA ILE A 159 -1.20 8.09 6.60
C ILE A 159 0.21 7.67 7.02
N VAL A 160 0.72 6.65 6.34
CA VAL A 160 2.11 6.17 6.46
C VAL A 160 2.77 6.21 5.07
N GLY A 161 3.81 7.02 4.94
CA GLY A 161 4.60 7.15 3.72
C GLY A 161 5.79 6.18 3.67
N LEU A 162 6.76 6.52 2.82
CA LEU A 162 8.06 5.86 2.70
C LEU A 162 9.11 6.75 3.39
N ASP A 163 9.36 6.53 4.66
CA ASP A 163 10.32 7.35 5.42
C ASP A 163 11.79 7.06 5.02
N TYR A 164 12.71 7.93 5.45
CA TYR A 164 14.14 7.81 5.15
C TYR A 164 14.86 6.66 5.89
N GLY A 165 14.14 5.80 6.60
CA GLY A 165 14.67 4.53 7.07
C GLY A 165 14.96 3.56 5.90
N HIS A 166 14.36 3.80 4.71
CA HIS A 166 14.83 3.21 3.46
C HIS A 166 15.95 4.07 2.86
N ALA A 167 17.20 3.69 3.12
CA ALA A 167 18.38 4.45 2.67
C ALA A 167 18.46 4.59 1.13
N GLY A 168 17.84 3.69 0.38
CA GLY A 168 17.80 3.73 -1.08
C GLY A 168 17.16 4.99 -1.67
N GLN A 169 16.36 5.75 -0.89
CA GLN A 169 15.85 7.05 -1.32
C GLN A 169 16.94 8.13 -1.48
N MET A 170 18.09 7.93 -0.87
CA MET A 170 19.19 8.92 -0.88
C MET A 170 20.21 8.64 -1.98
N THR A 171 20.04 7.60 -2.78
CA THR A 171 20.97 7.28 -3.87
C THR A 171 20.96 8.33 -4.96
N LEU A 172 22.15 8.64 -5.50
CA LEU A 172 22.35 9.48 -6.68
C LEU A 172 23.06 8.72 -7.81
N GLU A 173 23.25 7.41 -7.62
CA GLU A 173 24.03 6.55 -8.54
C GLU A 173 23.19 6.03 -9.71
N GLU A 174 21.88 6.02 -9.57
CA GLU A 174 20.95 5.57 -10.60
C GLU A 174 19.70 6.45 -10.68
N ILE A 175 19.04 6.43 -11.84
CA ILE A 175 17.70 6.99 -11.99
C ILE A 175 16.73 6.06 -11.26
N THR A 176 16.11 6.53 -10.20
CA THR A 176 15.20 5.74 -9.38
C THR A 176 13.99 6.55 -8.92
N GLY A 177 12.87 5.88 -8.73
CA GLY A 177 11.74 6.43 -8.01
C GLY A 177 11.98 6.44 -6.50
N GLY A 178 11.02 6.93 -5.77
CA GLY A 178 11.03 7.02 -4.31
C GLY A 178 10.74 8.44 -3.85
N SER A 179 9.91 8.56 -2.83
CA SER A 179 9.65 9.83 -2.16
C SER A 179 9.16 9.55 -0.75
N PRO A 180 9.32 10.50 0.21
CA PRO A 180 8.84 10.27 1.58
C PRO A 180 7.32 10.12 1.70
N TYR A 181 6.59 10.43 0.64
CA TYR A 181 5.12 10.33 0.60
C TYR A 181 4.61 8.94 0.19
N GLY A 182 5.48 8.13 -0.44
CA GLY A 182 5.15 6.76 -0.84
C GLY A 182 6.12 6.19 -1.88
N ALA A 183 6.12 4.88 -2.04
CA ALA A 183 6.97 4.19 -3.00
C ALA A 183 6.57 4.52 -4.44
N THR A 184 7.56 4.75 -5.30
CA THR A 184 7.32 5.08 -6.70
C THR A 184 8.28 4.32 -7.62
N THR A 185 7.89 4.16 -8.90
CA THR A 185 8.75 3.63 -9.95
C THR A 185 8.64 4.47 -11.21
N ILE A 186 9.70 4.45 -12.01
CA ILE A 186 9.77 5.12 -13.31
C ILE A 186 9.68 4.06 -14.40
N ALA A 187 8.69 4.17 -15.29
CA ALA A 187 8.42 3.18 -16.33
C ALA A 187 9.18 3.40 -17.64
N GLY A 188 9.72 4.61 -17.86
CA GLY A 188 10.19 5.04 -19.17
C GLY A 188 9.06 5.55 -20.06
N GLY A 189 9.38 6.34 -21.08
CA GLY A 189 8.40 6.94 -21.99
C GLY A 189 7.64 5.90 -22.84
N ASP A 190 8.25 4.77 -23.10
CA ASP A 190 7.70 3.60 -23.81
C ASP A 190 7.17 2.50 -22.90
N GLY A 191 7.30 2.68 -21.57
CA GLY A 191 6.86 1.69 -20.58
C GLY A 191 7.77 0.45 -20.47
N SER A 192 8.94 0.44 -21.11
CA SER A 192 9.82 -0.75 -21.12
C SER A 192 10.63 -0.94 -19.84
N ARG A 193 10.90 0.16 -19.09
CA ARG A 193 11.69 0.09 -17.87
C ARG A 193 10.86 -0.54 -16.74
N GLN A 194 11.29 -1.68 -16.27
CA GLN A 194 10.68 -2.35 -15.12
C GLN A 194 11.16 -1.71 -13.80
N PRO A 195 10.39 -1.85 -12.71
CA PRO A 195 10.82 -1.41 -11.37
C PRO A 195 12.18 -1.98 -11.01
N THR A 196 13.12 -1.12 -10.57
CA THR A 196 14.46 -1.54 -10.16
C THR A 196 14.43 -2.26 -8.81
N ALA A 197 15.54 -2.92 -8.48
CA ALA A 197 15.71 -3.55 -7.17
C ALA A 197 15.53 -2.54 -6.02
N ASN A 198 16.05 -1.31 -6.19
CA ASN A 198 15.91 -0.22 -5.21
C ASN A 198 14.44 0.21 -5.04
N GLU A 199 13.72 0.40 -6.14
CA GLU A 199 12.29 0.76 -6.12
C GLU A 199 11.42 -0.33 -5.46
N LEU A 200 11.70 -1.62 -5.76
CA LEU A 200 11.01 -2.75 -5.13
C LEU A 200 11.36 -2.89 -3.65
N GLN A 201 12.61 -2.60 -3.25
CA GLN A 201 12.99 -2.57 -1.83
C GLN A 201 12.27 -1.45 -1.07
N GLY A 202 12.14 -0.26 -1.67
CA GLY A 202 11.35 0.84 -1.12
C GLY A 202 9.87 0.46 -0.95
N ALA A 203 9.29 -0.19 -1.95
CA ALA A 203 7.92 -0.71 -1.89
C ALA A 203 7.75 -1.75 -0.76
N ARG A 204 8.66 -2.71 -0.67
CA ARG A 204 8.69 -3.71 0.42
C ARG A 204 8.83 -3.05 1.79
N TYR A 205 9.74 -2.07 1.92
CA TYR A 205 9.91 -1.31 3.15
C TYR A 205 8.62 -0.59 3.56
N GLN A 206 7.94 0.10 2.64
CA GLN A 206 6.67 0.78 2.92
C GLN A 206 5.59 -0.20 3.36
N GLY A 207 5.45 -1.34 2.70
CA GLY A 207 4.50 -2.39 3.08
C GLY A 207 4.71 -2.88 4.50
N ARG A 208 5.97 -3.17 4.88
CA ARG A 208 6.34 -3.54 6.25
C ARG A 208 5.98 -2.44 7.24
N LYS A 209 6.31 -1.19 6.95
CA LYS A 209 6.05 -0.03 7.80
C LYS A 209 4.56 0.18 8.08
N VAL A 210 3.73 0.11 7.02
CA VAL A 210 2.27 0.21 7.15
C VAL A 210 1.73 -0.92 8.04
N ALA A 211 2.17 -2.15 7.85
CA ALA A 211 1.75 -3.28 8.66
C ALA A 211 2.20 -3.15 10.12
N GLU A 212 3.43 -2.68 10.39
CA GLU A 212 3.91 -2.42 11.75
C GLU A 212 3.05 -1.38 12.48
N VAL A 213 2.64 -0.31 11.79
CA VAL A 213 1.74 0.72 12.36
C VAL A 213 0.35 0.14 12.59
N ALA A 214 -0.19 -0.60 11.62
CA ALA A 214 -1.49 -1.26 11.76
C ALA A 214 -1.50 -2.25 12.94
N ASN A 215 -0.45 -3.06 13.11
CA ASN A 215 -0.29 -3.97 14.24
C ASN A 215 -0.25 -3.23 15.59
N LYS A 216 0.27 -1.99 15.66
CA LYS A 216 0.28 -1.19 16.89
C LYS A 216 -1.05 -0.55 17.22
N LEU A 217 -1.87 -0.23 16.20
CA LEU A 217 -3.15 0.45 16.37
C LEU A 217 -4.32 -0.52 16.55
N HIS A 218 -4.25 -1.71 15.95
CA HIS A 218 -5.37 -2.64 15.82
C HIS A 218 -5.05 -4.07 16.31
N GLY A 219 -3.76 -4.36 16.65
CA GLY A 219 -3.29 -5.68 17.10
C GLY A 219 -3.34 -5.89 18.62
#